data_62e3d2e4b0c94515ee3ac3c53cd60559
#
_entry.id   62e3d2e4b0c94515ee3ac3c53cd60559
#
_cell.length_a   1.000
_cell.length_b   1.000
_cell.length_c   1.000
_cell.angle_alpha   90.00
_cell.angle_beta   90.00
_cell.angle_gamma   90.00
#
_symmetry.space_group_name_H-M   'P 1'
#
loop_
_entity.id
_entity.type
_entity.pdbx_description
1 polymer ?
#
loop_
_entity_poly.entity_id
_entity_poly.type
_entity_poly.pdbx_seq_one_letter_code
_entity_poly.pdbx_strand_id
1 'polypeptide(L)'
;MSHKVNDLYNWFSQFNDRAIKIKSNNLNFEVNLNKRSLLHLIGVHYIFKNPKFLRGSDLIKEVINKGYDDKKIIGLIAKNNPHMVRSFKVRTKNLRPFLENLENARLVEMTKNNTKLKSNYLAMQSKDKDLLLLGLVRNDYEDYFETFIIENSDSYFKNTTINEPVKSITEILDDGTEVPFSFSEEKQKQYQLENNKSNQIINKKTSFRDEMISWQEKANDLNKIEINTNKKELDQGRDL
;
A
#
# COMPACT_ATOMS: atom_id res chain seq x y z
N MET A 1 1.22 -11.20 29.45
CA MET A 1 1.29 -9.72 29.33
C MET A 1 1.02 -9.37 27.88
N SER A 2 0.30 -8.30 27.60
CA SER A 2 0.00 -7.92 26.22
C SER A 2 1.18 -7.14 25.64
N HIS A 3 1.65 -7.51 24.45
CA HIS A 3 2.75 -6.86 23.72
C HIS A 3 2.24 -6.20 22.42
N LYS A 4 1.02 -5.65 22.45
CA LYS A 4 0.33 -5.11 21.27
C LYS A 4 1.16 -4.09 20.48
N VAL A 5 1.94 -3.24 21.17
CA VAL A 5 2.81 -2.26 20.51
C VAL A 5 3.94 -2.97 19.74
N ASN A 6 4.59 -3.96 20.35
CA ASN A 6 5.65 -4.73 19.69
C ASN A 6 5.10 -5.58 18.55
N ASP A 7 3.94 -6.21 18.74
CA ASP A 7 3.29 -7.01 17.69
C ASP A 7 2.90 -6.13 16.50
N LEU A 8 2.36 -4.93 16.77
CA LEU A 8 2.00 -3.95 15.75
C LEU A 8 3.26 -3.42 15.02
N TYR A 9 4.35 -3.18 15.76
CA TYR A 9 5.61 -2.74 15.19
C TYR A 9 6.23 -3.83 14.29
N ASN A 10 6.26 -5.08 14.73
CA ASN A 10 6.76 -6.20 13.95
C ASN A 10 5.93 -6.43 12.69
N TRP A 11 4.60 -6.39 12.82
CA TRP A 11 3.70 -6.49 11.68
C TRP A 11 3.94 -5.36 10.66
N PHE A 12 3.98 -4.10 11.10
CA PHE A 12 4.19 -2.98 10.19
C PHE A 12 5.59 -2.96 9.57
N SER A 13 6.60 -3.50 10.28
CA SER A 13 7.98 -3.59 9.78
C SER A 13 8.13 -4.46 8.53
N GLN A 14 7.18 -5.33 8.24
CA GLN A 14 7.15 -6.14 7.01
C GLN A 14 6.94 -5.28 5.76
N PHE A 15 6.40 -4.08 5.92
CA PHE A 15 6.14 -3.13 4.84
C PHE A 15 7.17 -1.99 4.78
N ASN A 16 8.22 -2.05 5.61
CA ASN A 16 9.22 -0.98 5.66
C ASN A 16 9.93 -0.80 4.32
N ASP A 17 10.15 0.46 3.95
CA ASP A 17 10.82 0.90 2.72
C ASP A 17 10.04 0.58 1.42
N ARG A 18 8.76 0.19 1.52
CA ARG A 18 7.88 0.07 0.35
C ARG A 18 7.27 1.43 0.02
N ALA A 19 7.22 1.75 -1.26
CA ALA A 19 6.50 2.89 -1.79
C ALA A 19 5.10 2.45 -2.25
N ILE A 20 4.05 3.04 -1.67
CA ILE A 20 2.67 2.75 -2.07
C ILE A 20 2.02 3.97 -2.67
N LYS A 21 1.17 3.75 -3.67
CA LYS A 21 0.36 4.78 -4.31
C LYS A 21 -1.10 4.57 -3.98
N ILE A 22 -1.72 5.58 -3.39
CA ILE A 22 -3.13 5.59 -2.99
C ILE A 22 -3.85 6.57 -3.90
N LYS A 23 -4.84 6.09 -4.67
CA LYS A 23 -5.55 6.89 -5.66
C LYS A 23 -7.05 6.98 -5.35
N SER A 24 -7.62 8.17 -5.58
CA SER A 24 -9.05 8.40 -5.76
C SER A 24 -9.33 8.94 -7.17
N ASN A 25 -10.47 9.61 -7.41
CA ASN A 25 -10.72 10.25 -8.69
C ASN A 25 -9.79 11.45 -8.95
N ASN A 26 -9.65 12.33 -7.95
CA ASN A 26 -9.00 13.63 -8.10
C ASN A 26 -7.70 13.74 -7.27
N LEU A 27 -7.45 12.82 -6.34
CA LEU A 27 -6.27 12.83 -5.49
C LEU A 27 -5.47 11.54 -5.63
N ASN A 28 -4.16 11.69 -5.58
CA ASN A 28 -3.21 10.60 -5.47
C ASN A 28 -2.10 10.95 -4.48
N PHE A 29 -1.58 9.95 -3.79
CA PHE A 29 -0.46 10.07 -2.85
C PHE A 29 0.52 8.94 -3.08
N GLU A 30 1.81 9.24 -3.06
CA GLU A 30 2.90 8.26 -3.12
C GLU A 30 3.61 8.24 -1.78
N VAL A 31 3.23 7.28 -0.94
CA VAL A 31 3.63 7.20 0.45
C VAL A 31 4.76 6.20 0.62
N ASN A 32 5.90 6.65 1.13
CA ASN A 32 6.95 5.76 1.58
C ASN A 32 6.64 5.22 2.98
N LEU A 33 6.47 3.91 3.07
CA LEU A 33 6.18 3.24 4.34
C LEU A 33 7.44 3.13 5.19
N ASN A 34 7.44 3.79 6.35
CA ASN A 34 8.57 3.78 7.24
C ASN A 34 8.15 3.36 8.65
N LYS A 35 8.72 2.25 9.14
CA LYS A 35 8.44 1.76 10.49
C LYS A 35 8.72 2.77 11.61
N ARG A 36 9.56 3.80 11.35
CA ARG A 36 9.84 4.86 12.32
C ARG A 36 8.62 5.74 12.58
N SER A 37 7.72 5.90 11.60
CA SER A 37 6.50 6.69 11.75
C SER A 37 5.44 6.02 12.62
N LEU A 38 5.41 4.68 12.65
CA LEU A 38 4.38 3.90 13.35
C LEU A 38 4.20 4.32 14.81
N LEU A 39 5.30 4.45 15.55
CA LEU A 39 5.25 4.79 16.99
C LEU A 39 4.68 6.19 17.23
N HIS A 40 4.84 7.12 16.29
CA HIS A 40 4.18 8.41 16.30
C HIS A 40 2.68 8.28 16.01
N LEU A 41 2.31 7.51 15.00
CA LEU A 41 0.90 7.30 14.62
C LEU A 41 0.07 6.79 15.80
N ILE A 42 0.60 5.84 16.56
CA ILE A 42 -0.10 5.30 17.74
C ILE A 42 0.11 6.12 19.02
N GLY A 43 0.93 7.16 18.99
CA GLY A 43 1.10 8.08 20.12
C GLY A 43 2.07 7.62 21.20
N VAL A 44 3.01 6.72 20.91
CA VAL A 44 4.05 6.27 21.86
C VAL A 44 4.93 7.43 22.33
N HIS A 45 5.13 8.47 21.52
CA HIS A 45 5.91 9.65 21.88
C HIS A 45 5.38 10.38 23.15
N TYR A 46 4.15 10.15 23.56
CA TYR A 46 3.58 10.71 24.80
C TYR A 46 4.15 10.11 26.08
N ILE A 47 5.03 9.10 25.99
CA ILE A 47 5.83 8.62 27.16
C ILE A 47 6.76 9.71 27.68
N PHE A 48 7.03 10.77 26.91
CA PHE A 48 7.90 11.89 27.29
C PHE A 48 7.09 13.15 27.60
N LYS A 49 7.57 14.00 28.51
CA LYS A 49 6.93 15.27 28.85
C LYS A 49 6.92 16.26 27.68
N ASN A 50 7.99 16.27 26.86
CA ASN A 50 8.16 17.17 25.72
C ASN A 50 8.35 16.37 24.44
N PRO A 51 7.26 15.81 23.86
CA PRO A 51 7.36 14.91 22.71
C PRO A 51 7.73 15.58 21.38
N LYS A 52 7.74 16.92 21.30
CA LYS A 52 7.84 17.69 20.03
C LYS A 52 9.14 17.49 19.25
N PHE A 53 10.21 17.02 19.89
CA PHE A 53 11.53 16.92 19.26
C PHE A 53 12.03 15.48 19.08
N LEU A 54 11.19 14.50 19.35
CA LEU A 54 11.59 13.09 19.29
C LEU A 54 11.47 12.57 17.87
N ARG A 55 12.54 11.97 17.38
CA ARG A 55 12.52 11.25 16.11
C ARG A 55 11.98 9.83 16.30
N GLY A 56 11.41 9.25 15.25
CA GLY A 56 10.94 7.86 15.29
C GLY A 56 12.03 6.86 15.67
N SER A 57 13.29 7.11 15.29
CA SER A 57 14.44 6.30 15.70
C SER A 57 14.69 6.31 17.20
N ASP A 58 14.43 7.43 17.90
CA ASP A 58 14.62 7.54 19.35
C ASP A 58 13.53 6.76 20.08
N LEU A 59 12.31 6.76 19.54
CA LEU A 59 11.22 5.95 20.06
C LEU A 59 11.50 4.45 19.92
N ILE A 60 12.07 4.03 18.78
CA ILE A 60 12.47 2.63 18.59
C ILE A 60 13.51 2.22 19.63
N LYS A 61 14.57 3.02 19.81
CA LYS A 61 15.62 2.77 20.80
C LYS A 61 15.06 2.71 22.22
N GLU A 62 14.17 3.65 22.58
CA GLU A 62 13.65 3.74 23.93
C GLU A 62 12.61 2.68 24.26
N VAL A 63 11.75 2.31 23.31
CA VAL A 63 10.59 1.45 23.57
C VAL A 63 10.82 0.03 23.07
N ILE A 64 11.14 -0.12 21.78
CA ILE A 64 11.25 -1.44 21.15
C ILE A 64 12.53 -2.16 21.61
N ASN A 65 13.67 -1.50 21.50
CA ASN A 65 14.97 -2.14 21.85
C ASN A 65 15.09 -2.41 23.37
N LYS A 66 14.40 -1.64 24.20
CA LYS A 66 14.33 -1.89 25.64
C LYS A 66 13.21 -2.87 26.05
N GLY A 67 12.43 -3.36 25.08
CA GLY A 67 11.38 -4.35 25.32
C GLY A 67 10.26 -3.89 26.24
N TYR A 68 9.83 -2.60 26.13
CA TYR A 68 8.73 -2.12 26.95
C TYR A 68 7.42 -2.82 26.56
N ASP A 69 6.73 -3.34 27.57
CA ASP A 69 5.38 -3.86 27.41
C ASP A 69 4.34 -2.73 27.42
N ASP A 70 3.11 -3.05 26.99
CA ASP A 70 2.00 -2.08 26.96
C ASP A 70 1.73 -1.46 28.33
N LYS A 71 1.88 -2.21 29.44
CA LYS A 71 1.64 -1.73 30.80
C LYS A 71 2.64 -0.64 31.17
N LYS A 72 3.92 -0.84 30.84
CA LYS A 72 4.98 0.16 31.07
C LYS A 72 4.75 1.42 30.25
N ILE A 73 4.43 1.25 28.94
CA ILE A 73 4.14 2.37 28.04
C ILE A 73 2.94 3.20 28.57
N ILE A 74 1.83 2.54 28.92
CA ILE A 74 0.64 3.19 29.47
C ILE A 74 0.99 3.90 30.79
N GLY A 75 1.78 3.30 31.68
CA GLY A 75 2.21 3.91 32.93
C GLY A 75 3.03 5.18 32.72
N LEU A 76 3.92 5.18 31.73
CA LEU A 76 4.73 6.35 31.36
C LEU A 76 3.89 7.46 30.73
N ILE A 77 2.93 7.12 29.85
CA ILE A 77 1.98 8.08 29.28
C ILE A 77 1.09 8.66 30.39
N ALA A 78 0.55 7.85 31.29
CA ALA A 78 -0.26 8.30 32.41
C ALA A 78 0.49 9.26 33.34
N LYS A 79 1.78 9.04 33.54
CA LYS A 79 2.64 9.92 34.34
C LYS A 79 2.92 11.26 33.65
N ASN A 80 3.19 11.26 32.35
CA ASN A 80 3.71 12.43 31.64
C ASN A 80 2.63 13.20 30.84
N ASN A 81 1.62 12.50 30.33
CA ASN A 81 0.54 13.02 29.49
C ASN A 81 -0.78 12.26 29.75
N PRO A 82 -1.38 12.34 30.96
CA PRO A 82 -2.49 11.50 31.39
C PRO A 82 -3.71 11.56 30.45
N HIS A 83 -3.98 12.73 29.85
CA HIS A 83 -5.08 12.93 28.90
C HIS A 83 -4.90 12.15 27.58
N MET A 84 -3.68 11.68 27.27
CA MET A 84 -3.40 10.94 26.04
C MET A 84 -3.52 9.40 26.18
N VAL A 85 -3.73 8.89 27.40
CA VAL A 85 -3.85 7.44 27.65
C VAL A 85 -4.99 6.81 26.83
N ARG A 86 -6.17 7.45 26.83
CA ARG A 86 -7.32 6.98 26.04
C ARG A 86 -7.00 6.97 24.55
N SER A 87 -6.47 8.07 24.04
CA SER A 87 -6.08 8.20 22.63
C SER A 87 -5.09 7.12 22.22
N PHE A 88 -4.03 6.89 23.01
CA PHE A 88 -3.04 5.84 22.76
C PHE A 88 -3.69 4.45 22.66
N LYS A 89 -4.54 4.07 23.63
CA LYS A 89 -5.21 2.77 23.62
C LYS A 89 -6.08 2.55 22.40
N VAL A 90 -6.84 3.57 21.99
CA VAL A 90 -7.75 3.49 20.84
C VAL A 90 -6.98 3.46 19.54
N ARG A 91 -5.92 4.26 19.41
CA ARG A 91 -5.03 4.23 18.22
C ARG A 91 -4.35 2.87 18.06
N THR A 92 -3.76 2.32 19.12
CA THR A 92 -3.11 1.00 19.09
C THR A 92 -4.08 -0.12 18.72
N LYS A 93 -5.34 -0.03 19.17
CA LYS A 93 -6.40 -1.00 18.83
C LYS A 93 -6.80 -0.93 17.36
N ASN A 94 -6.90 0.28 16.80
CA ASN A 94 -7.58 0.49 15.51
C ASN A 94 -6.65 0.69 14.32
N LEU A 95 -5.34 1.01 14.50
CA LEU A 95 -4.47 1.33 13.37
C LEU A 95 -4.28 0.14 12.42
N ARG A 96 -3.99 -1.06 12.94
CA ARG A 96 -3.83 -2.25 12.09
C ARG A 96 -5.12 -2.59 11.34
N PRO A 97 -6.29 -2.72 11.98
CA PRO A 97 -7.55 -2.94 11.26
C PRO A 97 -7.87 -1.86 10.23
N PHE A 98 -7.51 -0.60 10.50
CA PHE A 98 -7.68 0.49 9.55
C PHE A 98 -6.82 0.28 8.31
N LEU A 99 -5.52 0.01 8.47
CA LEU A 99 -4.59 -0.21 7.36
C LEU A 99 -4.94 -1.47 6.55
N GLU A 100 -5.30 -2.57 7.22
CA GLU A 100 -5.71 -3.82 6.54
C GLU A 100 -6.99 -3.68 5.69
N ASN A 101 -7.79 -2.62 5.94
CA ASN A 101 -9.01 -2.32 5.19
C ASN A 101 -8.94 -0.96 4.48
N LEU A 102 -7.74 -0.50 4.16
CA LEU A 102 -7.50 0.84 3.62
C LEU A 102 -8.24 1.11 2.30
N GLU A 103 -8.51 0.09 1.50
CA GLU A 103 -9.30 0.19 0.27
C GLU A 103 -10.76 0.62 0.51
N ASN A 104 -11.27 0.45 1.74
CA ASN A 104 -12.61 0.91 2.13
C ASN A 104 -12.62 2.34 2.67
N ALA A 105 -11.46 2.98 2.74
CA ALA A 105 -11.35 4.36 3.19
C ALA A 105 -11.84 5.35 2.14
N ARG A 106 -12.14 6.55 2.61
CA ARG A 106 -12.39 7.71 1.77
C ARG A 106 -11.21 8.66 1.88
N LEU A 107 -10.78 9.19 0.76
CA LEU A 107 -9.75 10.22 0.69
C LEU A 107 -10.43 11.58 0.75
N VAL A 108 -10.06 12.36 1.76
CA VAL A 108 -10.71 13.62 2.10
C VAL A 108 -9.68 14.73 2.08
N GLU A 109 -9.97 15.76 1.30
CA GLU A 109 -9.11 16.94 1.23
C GLU A 109 -9.15 17.72 2.55
N MET A 110 -8.01 18.30 2.90
CA MET A 110 -7.89 19.17 4.06
C MET A 110 -8.78 20.42 3.90
N THR A 111 -9.58 20.72 4.93
CA THR A 111 -10.25 22.01 5.02
C THR A 111 -9.33 23.06 5.67
N LYS A 112 -9.18 24.19 5.01
CA LYS A 112 -8.29 25.28 5.45
C LYS A 112 -8.62 25.89 6.81
N ASN A 113 -9.79 25.61 7.38
CA ASN A 113 -10.37 26.48 8.42
C ASN A 113 -10.44 25.92 9.84
N ASN A 114 -10.19 24.64 10.10
CA ASN A 114 -10.55 24.07 11.42
C ASN A 114 -9.50 23.22 12.12
N THR A 115 -8.32 22.99 11.58
CA THR A 115 -7.31 22.17 12.26
C THR A 115 -5.93 22.82 12.21
N LYS A 116 -5.15 22.62 13.29
CA LYS A 116 -3.72 22.95 13.32
C LYS A 116 -2.90 22.03 12.39
N LEU A 117 -3.51 20.93 11.93
CA LEU A 117 -2.90 19.93 11.05
C LEU A 117 -3.21 20.32 9.60
N LYS A 118 -2.19 20.34 8.76
CA LYS A 118 -2.28 20.64 7.33
C LYS A 118 -2.25 19.34 6.52
N SER A 119 -3.05 18.36 6.90
CA SER A 119 -3.04 17.03 6.27
C SER A 119 -4.32 16.78 5.51
N ASN A 120 -4.23 16.09 4.38
CA ASN A 120 -5.36 15.35 3.84
C ASN A 120 -5.59 14.09 4.70
N TYR A 121 -6.74 13.46 4.59
CA TYR A 121 -7.06 12.30 5.42
C TYR A 121 -7.57 11.13 4.62
N LEU A 122 -7.12 9.94 5.02
CA LEU A 122 -7.85 8.71 4.76
C LEU A 122 -8.82 8.51 5.94
N ALA A 123 -10.11 8.47 5.63
CA ALA A 123 -11.18 8.43 6.61
C ALA A 123 -11.95 7.12 6.52
N MET A 124 -12.26 6.52 7.68
CA MET A 124 -13.06 5.30 7.76
C MET A 124 -13.86 5.31 9.07
N GLN A 125 -15.07 4.78 9.05
CA GLN A 125 -15.84 4.57 10.26
C GLN A 125 -15.48 3.23 10.91
N SER A 126 -15.20 3.24 12.20
CA SER A 126 -14.98 2.03 12.99
C SER A 126 -16.28 1.26 13.24
N LYS A 127 -16.16 0.02 13.70
CA LYS A 127 -17.32 -0.77 14.16
C LYS A 127 -18.07 -0.11 15.33
N ASP A 128 -17.34 0.65 16.14
CA ASP A 128 -17.88 1.39 17.29
C ASP A 128 -18.44 2.78 16.89
N LYS A 129 -18.57 3.04 15.58
CA LYS A 129 -19.02 4.31 14.97
C LYS A 129 -18.08 5.51 15.17
N ASP A 130 -16.89 5.32 15.72
CA ASP A 130 -15.88 6.35 15.74
C ASP A 130 -15.36 6.61 14.32
N LEU A 131 -15.02 7.86 14.04
CA LEU A 131 -14.38 8.25 12.80
C LEU A 131 -12.87 8.13 12.96
N LEU A 132 -12.26 7.25 12.16
CA LEU A 132 -10.83 7.01 12.12
C LEU A 132 -10.23 7.83 10.98
N LEU A 133 -9.20 8.61 11.27
CA LEU A 133 -8.54 9.53 10.35
C LEU A 133 -7.05 9.27 10.32
N LEU A 134 -6.51 8.87 9.17
CA LEU A 134 -5.07 8.78 8.94
C LEU A 134 -4.62 9.98 8.10
N GLY A 135 -3.84 10.86 8.71
CA GLY A 135 -3.34 12.08 8.08
C GLY A 135 -2.27 11.76 7.04
N LEU A 136 -2.42 12.37 5.87
CA LEU A 136 -1.50 12.33 4.74
C LEU A 136 -0.92 13.73 4.51
N VAL A 137 0.38 13.87 4.62
CA VAL A 137 1.09 15.11 4.28
C VAL A 137 1.80 14.93 2.96
N ARG A 138 1.62 15.91 2.09
CA ARG A 138 2.39 16.07 0.86
C ARG A 138 3.49 17.11 1.07
N ASN A 139 4.70 16.73 0.76
CA ASN A 139 5.81 17.68 0.66
C ASN A 139 6.56 17.48 -0.67
N ASP A 140 7.57 18.32 -0.92
CA ASP A 140 8.31 18.35 -2.18
C ASP A 140 9.19 17.10 -2.41
N TYR A 141 9.37 16.26 -1.39
CA TYR A 141 10.27 15.11 -1.44
C TYR A 141 9.52 13.77 -1.39
N GLU A 142 8.54 13.66 -0.49
CA GLU A 142 7.78 12.41 -0.29
C GLU A 142 6.47 12.68 0.45
N ASP A 143 5.44 11.89 0.13
CA ASP A 143 4.23 11.86 0.92
C ASP A 143 4.42 10.88 2.10
N TYR A 144 3.83 11.18 3.26
CA TYR A 144 3.95 10.30 4.43
C TYR A 144 2.70 10.34 5.33
N PHE A 145 2.55 9.28 6.14
CA PHE A 145 1.55 9.27 7.20
C PHE A 145 2.03 10.09 8.39
N GLU A 146 1.30 11.15 8.72
CA GLU A 146 1.66 12.08 9.78
C GLU A 146 1.06 11.72 11.13
N THR A 147 -0.23 11.40 11.15
CA THR A 147 -0.99 11.22 12.38
C THR A 147 -2.14 10.25 12.19
N PHE A 148 -2.54 9.57 13.27
CA PHE A 148 -3.76 8.76 13.31
C PHE A 148 -4.66 9.28 14.42
N ILE A 149 -5.83 9.83 14.05
CA ILE A 149 -6.75 10.51 14.94
C ILE A 149 -8.06 9.73 15.01
N ILE A 150 -8.73 9.82 16.13
CA ILE A 150 -10.06 9.25 16.32
C ILE A 150 -10.98 10.35 16.80
N GLU A 151 -12.04 10.56 16.06
CA GLU A 151 -13.01 11.63 16.29
C GLU A 151 -14.42 11.06 16.42
N ASN A 152 -15.25 11.77 17.17
CA ASN A 152 -16.65 11.40 17.37
C ASN A 152 -17.61 12.15 16.44
N SER A 153 -17.07 13.03 15.58
CA SER A 153 -17.86 13.87 14.69
C SER A 153 -17.21 14.06 13.33
N ASP A 154 -18.01 14.46 12.35
CA ASP A 154 -17.61 14.78 11.00
C ASP A 154 -17.09 16.23 10.83
N SER A 155 -16.79 16.92 11.93
CA SER A 155 -16.36 18.33 11.92
C SER A 155 -15.16 18.61 11.00
N TYR A 156 -14.32 17.62 10.78
CA TYR A 156 -13.18 17.70 9.87
C TYR A 156 -13.58 17.72 8.38
N PHE A 157 -14.82 17.37 8.04
CA PHE A 157 -15.28 17.20 6.66
C PHE A 157 -16.39 18.16 6.24
N LYS A 158 -16.95 18.96 7.16
CA LYS A 158 -18.14 19.78 6.90
C LYS A 158 -18.03 20.70 5.70
N ASN A 159 -16.82 21.04 5.25
CA ASN A 159 -16.57 21.97 4.16
C ASN A 159 -15.53 21.46 3.17
N THR A 160 -15.35 20.14 3.05
CA THR A 160 -14.41 19.57 2.07
C THR A 160 -15.04 19.55 0.69
N THR A 161 -14.27 19.98 -0.31
CA THR A 161 -14.67 19.87 -1.72
C THR A 161 -14.43 18.47 -2.26
N ILE A 162 -13.44 17.76 -1.74
CA ILE A 162 -13.08 16.41 -2.15
C ILE A 162 -13.28 15.44 -0.98
N ASN A 163 -14.15 14.47 -1.19
CA ASN A 163 -14.43 13.35 -0.27
C ASN A 163 -14.78 12.13 -1.12
N GLU A 164 -13.78 11.37 -1.52
CA GLU A 164 -13.88 10.32 -2.53
C GLU A 164 -13.47 8.96 -1.98
N PRO A 165 -14.07 7.86 -2.45
CA PRO A 165 -13.59 6.53 -2.11
C PRO A 165 -12.18 6.32 -2.65
N VAL A 166 -11.35 5.59 -1.93
CA VAL A 166 -10.11 5.03 -2.45
C VAL A 166 -10.45 4.08 -3.58
N LYS A 167 -9.83 4.27 -4.74
CA LYS A 167 -10.06 3.46 -5.94
C LYS A 167 -9.03 2.34 -6.11
N SER A 168 -7.79 2.65 -5.80
CA SER A 168 -6.71 1.68 -5.88
C SER A 168 -5.62 1.99 -4.89
N ILE A 169 -4.98 0.92 -4.44
CA ILE A 169 -3.73 0.97 -3.69
C ILE A 169 -2.76 0.06 -4.42
N THR A 170 -1.64 0.61 -4.86
CA THR A 170 -0.59 -0.11 -5.57
C THR A 170 0.75 0.07 -4.88
N GLU A 171 1.63 -0.91 -4.95
CA GLU A 171 3.04 -0.79 -4.62
C GLU A 171 3.81 -0.40 -5.87
N ILE A 172 4.72 0.54 -5.74
CA ILE A 172 5.63 0.95 -6.81
C ILE A 172 6.92 0.16 -6.62
N LEU A 173 7.24 -0.70 -7.57
CA LEU A 173 8.48 -1.48 -7.57
C LEU A 173 9.66 -0.63 -8.04
N ASP A 174 10.90 -1.12 -7.84
CA ASP A 174 12.13 -0.41 -8.20
C ASP A 174 12.24 -0.06 -9.70
N ASP A 175 11.57 -0.84 -10.56
CA ASP A 175 11.49 -0.60 -12.01
C ASP A 175 10.36 0.36 -12.41
N GLY A 176 9.62 0.92 -11.43
CA GLY A 176 8.48 1.80 -11.64
C GLY A 176 7.15 1.07 -11.93
N THR A 177 7.14 -0.25 -11.95
CA THR A 177 5.92 -1.03 -12.15
C THR A 177 5.00 -0.90 -10.96
N GLU A 178 3.70 -0.65 -11.19
CA GLU A 178 2.69 -0.63 -10.15
C GLU A 178 2.00 -2.01 -10.03
N VAL A 179 2.02 -2.61 -8.84
CA VAL A 179 1.34 -3.88 -8.54
C VAL A 179 0.30 -3.68 -7.42
N PRO A 180 -0.82 -4.43 -7.41
CA PRO A 180 -1.82 -4.32 -6.35
C PRO A 180 -1.19 -4.54 -4.97
N PHE A 181 -1.55 -3.67 -4.01
CA PHE A 181 -1.03 -3.73 -2.65
C PHE A 181 -2.16 -3.75 -1.62
N SER A 182 -1.95 -4.49 -0.53
CA SER A 182 -2.79 -4.45 0.67
C SER A 182 -1.93 -4.67 1.92
N PHE A 183 -2.30 -4.07 3.04
CA PHE A 183 -1.72 -4.41 4.34
C PHE A 183 -2.25 -5.75 4.92
N SER A 184 -3.29 -6.33 4.32
CA SER A 184 -3.79 -7.66 4.68
C SER A 184 -2.96 -8.73 4.00
N GLU A 185 -2.33 -9.62 4.79
CA GLU A 185 -1.56 -10.77 4.29
C GLU A 185 -2.41 -11.70 3.40
N GLU A 186 -3.67 -11.87 3.75
CA GLU A 186 -4.60 -12.70 3.01
C GLU A 186 -4.85 -12.14 1.60
N LYS A 187 -5.10 -10.83 1.48
CA LYS A 187 -5.28 -10.15 0.20
C LYS A 187 -3.99 -10.11 -0.62
N GLN A 188 -2.83 -9.92 0.00
CA GLN A 188 -1.55 -9.99 -0.71
C GLN A 188 -1.32 -11.35 -1.35
N LYS A 189 -1.59 -12.44 -0.63
CA LYS A 189 -1.50 -13.80 -1.19
C LYS A 189 -2.46 -14.00 -2.36
N GLN A 190 -3.67 -13.46 -2.27
CA GLN A 190 -4.64 -13.51 -3.36
C GLN A 190 -4.12 -12.76 -4.61
N TYR A 191 -3.61 -11.55 -4.47
CA TYR A 191 -3.01 -10.79 -5.57
C TYR A 191 -1.84 -11.52 -6.24
N GLN A 192 -0.97 -12.16 -5.44
CA GLN A 192 0.14 -12.96 -5.98
C GLN A 192 -0.36 -14.16 -6.80
N LEU A 193 -1.41 -14.84 -6.32
CA LEU A 193 -2.02 -15.96 -7.04
C LEU A 193 -2.67 -15.53 -8.37
N GLU A 194 -3.34 -14.39 -8.38
CA GLU A 194 -3.96 -13.83 -9.59
C GLU A 194 -2.92 -13.40 -10.62
N ASN A 195 -1.84 -12.75 -10.18
CA ASN A 195 -0.72 -12.36 -11.04
C ASN A 195 -0.02 -13.58 -11.64
N ASN A 196 0.21 -14.63 -10.85
CA ASN A 196 0.83 -15.86 -11.35
C ASN A 196 -0.06 -16.56 -12.38
N LYS A 197 -1.39 -16.61 -12.19
CA LYS A 197 -2.33 -17.13 -13.19
C LYS A 197 -2.33 -16.31 -14.48
N SER A 198 -2.33 -15.00 -14.37
CA SER A 198 -2.29 -14.10 -15.53
C SER A 198 -1.00 -14.28 -16.33
N ASN A 199 0.15 -14.38 -15.67
CA ASN A 199 1.44 -14.64 -16.33
C ASN A 199 1.49 -16.00 -17.01
N GLN A 200 0.91 -17.06 -16.41
CA GLN A 200 0.82 -18.38 -17.04
C GLN A 200 -0.07 -18.35 -18.30
N ILE A 201 -1.15 -17.59 -18.31
CA ILE A 201 -2.03 -17.43 -19.48
C ILE A 201 -1.30 -16.68 -20.60
N ILE A 202 -0.56 -15.62 -20.26
CA ILE A 202 0.23 -14.85 -21.24
C ILE A 202 1.32 -15.74 -21.87
N ASN A 203 2.07 -16.47 -21.05
CA ASN A 203 3.11 -17.39 -21.52
C ASN A 203 2.56 -18.50 -22.43
N LYS A 204 1.37 -19.06 -22.12
CA LYS A 204 0.69 -20.03 -22.99
C LYS A 204 0.27 -19.41 -24.32
N LYS A 205 -0.24 -18.18 -24.33
CA LYS A 205 -0.62 -17.49 -25.57
C LYS A 205 0.60 -17.17 -26.44
N THR A 206 1.72 -16.79 -25.83
CA THR A 206 2.99 -16.52 -26.54
C THR A 206 3.53 -17.78 -27.18
N SER A 207 3.57 -18.89 -26.42
CA SER A 207 3.99 -20.21 -26.92
C SER A 207 3.13 -20.69 -28.09
N PHE A 208 1.82 -20.56 -28.02
CA PHE A 208 0.90 -20.93 -29.11
C PHE A 208 1.10 -20.07 -30.36
N ARG A 209 1.39 -18.78 -30.19
CA ARG A 209 1.70 -17.88 -31.30
C ARG A 209 3.03 -18.24 -31.97
N ASP A 210 4.03 -18.62 -31.20
CA ASP A 210 5.33 -19.05 -31.72
C ASP A 210 5.22 -20.38 -32.47
N GLU A 211 4.40 -21.31 -31.97
CA GLU A 211 4.05 -22.54 -32.69
C GLU A 211 3.34 -22.24 -34.02
N MET A 212 2.35 -21.36 -34.03
CA MET A 212 1.65 -20.95 -35.27
C MET A 212 2.60 -20.34 -36.30
N ILE A 213 3.55 -19.50 -35.87
CA ILE A 213 4.55 -18.90 -36.76
C ILE A 213 5.46 -20.01 -37.36
N SER A 214 5.92 -20.94 -36.52
CA SER A 214 6.73 -22.09 -36.97
C SER A 214 5.98 -22.96 -37.98
N TRP A 215 4.69 -23.19 -37.80
CA TRP A 215 3.87 -23.96 -38.73
C TRP A 215 3.68 -23.22 -40.08
N GLN A 216 3.50 -21.89 -40.02
CA GLN A 216 3.38 -21.05 -41.21
C GLN A 216 4.69 -21.01 -42.04
N GLU A 217 5.83 -20.94 -41.38
CA GLU A 217 7.14 -21.04 -42.01
C GLU A 217 7.38 -22.40 -42.72
N LYS A 218 7.04 -23.51 -42.04
CA LYS A 218 7.12 -24.87 -42.63
C LYS A 218 6.20 -25.02 -43.83
N ALA A 219 4.98 -24.49 -43.76
CA ALA A 219 4.06 -24.53 -44.91
C ALA A 219 4.58 -23.74 -46.11
N ASN A 220 5.20 -22.59 -45.87
CA ASN A 220 5.80 -21.78 -46.93
C ASN A 220 7.01 -22.47 -47.59
N ASP A 221 7.81 -23.19 -46.81
CA ASP A 221 8.96 -23.94 -47.33
C ASP A 221 8.52 -25.14 -48.18
N LEU A 222 7.46 -25.86 -47.76
CA LEU A 222 6.87 -26.94 -48.56
C LEU A 222 6.30 -26.42 -49.88
N ASN A 223 5.62 -25.31 -49.93
CA ASN A 223 5.12 -24.69 -51.14
C ASN A 223 6.25 -24.26 -52.08
N LYS A 224 7.40 -23.81 -51.57
CA LYS A 224 8.57 -23.50 -52.42
C LYS A 224 9.19 -24.75 -53.05
N ILE A 225 9.18 -25.86 -52.34
CA ILE A 225 9.69 -27.14 -52.89
C ILE A 225 8.78 -27.66 -54.01
N GLU A 226 7.45 -27.59 -53.83
CA GLU A 226 6.50 -28.01 -54.87
C GLU A 226 6.59 -27.15 -56.14
N ILE A 227 6.78 -25.85 -56.03
CA ILE A 227 6.95 -24.95 -57.16
C ILE A 227 8.23 -25.26 -57.92
N ASN A 228 9.33 -25.62 -57.23
CA ASN A 228 10.61 -25.94 -57.84
C ASN A 228 10.62 -27.34 -58.52
N THR A 229 9.88 -28.31 -57.99
CA THR A 229 9.72 -29.64 -58.63
C THR A 229 8.87 -29.54 -59.90
N ASN A 230 7.76 -28.82 -59.87
CA ASN A 230 6.92 -28.60 -61.05
C ASN A 230 7.68 -27.82 -62.19
N LYS A 231 8.59 -26.91 -61.82
CA LYS A 231 9.41 -26.19 -62.77
C LYS A 231 10.45 -27.07 -63.43
N LYS A 232 11.03 -28.05 -62.72
CA LYS A 232 11.99 -29.02 -63.27
C LYS A 232 11.34 -30.03 -64.22
N GLU A 233 10.10 -30.45 -63.97
CA GLU A 233 9.34 -31.34 -64.87
C GLU A 233 8.92 -30.64 -66.15
N LEU A 234 8.62 -29.35 -66.14
CA LEU A 234 8.28 -28.55 -67.30
C LEU A 234 9.50 -28.28 -68.21
N ASP A 235 10.70 -28.15 -67.67
CA ASP A 235 11.92 -27.94 -68.46
C ASP A 235 12.46 -29.26 -69.10
N GLN A 236 12.18 -30.43 -68.51
CA GLN A 236 12.56 -31.71 -69.09
C GLN A 236 11.64 -32.21 -70.21
N GLY A 237 10.46 -31.63 -70.40
CA GLY A 237 9.49 -31.96 -71.44
C GLY A 237 9.65 -31.14 -72.73
N ARG A 238 10.70 -30.30 -72.90
CA ARG A 238 10.90 -29.46 -74.08
C ARG A 238 12.03 -29.92 -75.03
N ASP A 239 12.74 -31.01 -74.68
CA ASP A 239 13.81 -31.56 -75.47
C ASP A 239 13.42 -32.92 -76.11
N LEU A 240 12.19 -33.02 -76.68
CA LEU A 240 11.80 -34.14 -77.55
C LEU A 240 11.17 -33.61 -78.85
#